data_a33dbf82ac5d5260aefa09b31330110b
#
_entry.id   a33dbf82ac5d5260aefa09b31330110b
#
_cell.length_a   1.000
_cell.length_b   1.000
_cell.length_c   1.000
_cell.angle_alpha   90.00
_cell.angle_beta   90.00
_cell.angle_gamma   90.00
#
_symmetry.space_group_name_H-M   'P 1'
#
loop_
_entity.id
_entity.type
_entity.pdbx_description
1 polymer ?
#
loop_
_entity_poly.entity_id
_entity_poly.type
_entity_poly.pdbx_seq_one_letter_code
_entity_poly.pdbx_strand_id
1 'polypeptide(L)'
;MYALKHRPPLQDAPIEAATKRLHAALDALTDAIDRRREADRHQEALLAQLHALGNDRARLAAELDVSQSQAGAVEEVGREVIRRLDVAMGTIRDVLATHGG
;
A
#
# COMPACT_ATOMS: atom_id res chain seq x y z
N MET A 1 -64.89 39.73 -10.22
CA MET A 1 -63.75 40.33 -9.56
C MET A 1 -63.22 39.48 -8.40
N TYR A 2 -64.05 38.91 -7.60
CA TYR A 2 -63.62 38.08 -6.49
C TYR A 2 -62.91 36.80 -6.98
N ALA A 3 -63.32 36.22 -8.04
CA ALA A 3 -62.69 35.01 -8.59
C ALA A 3 -61.25 35.27 -9.03
N LEU A 4 -60.96 36.47 -9.48
CA LEU A 4 -59.60 36.83 -9.91
C LEU A 4 -58.65 37.04 -8.72
N LYS A 5 -59.19 37.50 -7.56
CA LYS A 5 -58.36 37.69 -6.37
C LYS A 5 -57.99 36.38 -5.66
N HIS A 6 -58.86 35.38 -5.80
CA HIS A 6 -58.64 34.08 -5.17
C HIS A 6 -57.93 33.08 -6.08
N ARG A 7 -57.76 33.40 -7.34
CA ARG A 7 -57.19 32.51 -8.33
C ARG A 7 -55.66 32.33 -8.18
N PRO A 8 -54.88 33.37 -7.92
CA PRO A 8 -53.45 33.26 -7.79
C PRO A 8 -52.95 32.24 -6.74
N PRO A 9 -53.53 32.19 -5.50
CA PRO A 9 -53.07 31.19 -4.53
C PRO A 9 -53.24 29.76 -4.95
N LEU A 10 -54.30 29.45 -5.74
CA LEU A 10 -54.56 28.13 -6.25
C LEU A 10 -53.62 27.74 -7.38
N GLN A 11 -53.12 28.71 -8.16
CA GLN A 11 -52.15 28.51 -9.23
C GLN A 11 -50.74 28.45 -8.74
N ASP A 12 -50.41 29.23 -7.69
CA ASP A 12 -49.05 29.34 -7.16
C ASP A 12 -48.67 28.13 -6.29
N ALA A 13 -49.65 27.57 -5.56
CA ALA A 13 -49.40 26.43 -4.69
C ALA A 13 -48.80 25.20 -5.44
N PRO A 14 -49.30 24.78 -6.58
CA PRO A 14 -48.66 23.70 -7.35
C PRO A 14 -47.26 24.06 -7.85
N ILE A 15 -47.03 25.30 -8.26
CA ILE A 15 -45.71 25.78 -8.72
C ILE A 15 -44.75 25.82 -7.56
N GLU A 16 -45.15 26.33 -6.41
CA GLU A 16 -44.31 26.34 -5.22
C GLU A 16 -43.95 24.94 -4.75
N ALA A 17 -44.92 24.02 -4.76
CA ALA A 17 -44.69 22.64 -4.40
C ALA A 17 -43.74 21.97 -5.40
N ALA A 18 -43.88 22.23 -6.69
CA ALA A 18 -42.98 21.73 -7.70
C ALA A 18 -41.56 22.29 -7.55
N THR A 19 -41.46 23.60 -7.25
CA THR A 19 -40.17 24.26 -7.02
C THR A 19 -39.46 23.68 -5.80
N LYS A 20 -40.19 23.47 -4.71
CA LYS A 20 -39.63 22.84 -3.51
C LYS A 20 -39.13 21.43 -3.78
N ARG A 21 -39.91 20.64 -4.55
CA ARG A 21 -39.48 19.28 -4.94
C ARG A 21 -38.25 19.31 -5.80
N LEU A 22 -38.16 20.28 -6.72
CA LEU A 22 -36.99 20.44 -7.57
C LEU A 22 -35.76 20.81 -6.73
N HIS A 23 -35.90 21.77 -5.81
CA HIS A 23 -34.82 22.16 -4.92
C HIS A 23 -34.36 20.99 -4.04
N ALA A 24 -35.29 20.23 -3.48
CA ALA A 24 -34.97 19.05 -2.68
C ALA A 24 -34.25 18.00 -3.52
N ALA A 25 -34.66 17.79 -4.75
CA ALA A 25 -33.99 16.85 -5.65
C ALA A 25 -32.58 17.32 -6.01
N LEU A 26 -32.41 18.61 -6.26
CA LEU A 26 -31.09 19.19 -6.55
C LEU A 26 -30.15 19.09 -5.36
N ASP A 27 -30.65 19.35 -4.15
CA ASP A 27 -29.88 19.22 -2.92
C ASP A 27 -29.46 17.77 -2.69
N ALA A 28 -30.38 16.83 -2.90
CA ALA A 28 -30.08 15.41 -2.77
C ALA A 28 -29.04 14.97 -3.82
N LEU A 29 -29.13 15.48 -5.03
CA LEU A 29 -28.16 15.20 -6.08
C LEU A 29 -26.79 15.78 -5.73
N THR A 30 -26.73 17.01 -5.25
CA THR A 30 -25.49 17.64 -4.82
C THR A 30 -24.82 16.82 -3.71
N ASP A 31 -25.60 16.41 -2.71
CA ASP A 31 -25.09 15.57 -1.62
C ASP A 31 -24.57 14.24 -2.14
N ALA A 32 -25.28 13.63 -3.08
CA ALA A 32 -24.85 12.36 -3.69
C ALA A 32 -23.55 12.52 -4.48
N ILE A 33 -23.39 13.62 -5.20
CA ILE A 33 -22.15 13.93 -5.92
C ILE A 33 -21.01 14.14 -4.95
N ASP A 34 -21.22 14.87 -3.87
CA ASP A 34 -20.20 15.12 -2.87
C ASP A 34 -19.74 13.82 -2.20
N ARG A 35 -20.68 12.94 -1.85
CA ARG A 35 -20.35 11.62 -1.31
C ARG A 35 -19.59 10.77 -2.32
N ARG A 36 -19.96 10.82 -3.58
CA ARG A 36 -19.26 10.07 -4.63
C ARG A 36 -17.83 10.56 -4.83
N ARG A 37 -17.64 11.88 -4.85
CA ARG A 37 -16.31 12.49 -4.94
C ARG A 37 -15.42 12.12 -3.76
N GLU A 38 -15.99 12.10 -2.56
CA GLU A 38 -15.27 11.70 -1.36
C GLU A 38 -14.87 10.22 -1.42
N ALA A 39 -15.80 9.36 -1.87
CA ALA A 39 -15.51 7.95 -2.06
C ALA A 39 -14.43 7.73 -3.13
N ASP A 40 -14.46 8.48 -4.22
CA ASP A 40 -13.44 8.39 -5.28
C ASP A 40 -12.06 8.83 -4.78
N ARG A 41 -11.99 9.91 -3.99
CA ARG A 41 -10.74 10.35 -3.37
C ARG A 41 -10.18 9.31 -2.41
N HIS A 42 -11.06 8.71 -1.61
CA HIS A 42 -10.67 7.66 -0.69
C HIS A 42 -10.13 6.44 -1.45
N GLN A 43 -10.78 6.06 -2.54
CA GLN A 43 -10.34 4.96 -3.39
C GLN A 43 -8.97 5.26 -4.02
N GLU A 44 -8.76 6.48 -4.53
CA GLU A 44 -7.47 6.90 -5.07
C GLU A 44 -6.36 6.84 -4.03
N ALA A 45 -6.66 7.29 -2.80
CA ALA A 45 -5.71 7.22 -1.69
C ALA A 45 -5.35 5.77 -1.35
N LEU A 46 -6.33 4.87 -1.32
CA LEU A 46 -6.10 3.44 -1.09
C LEU A 46 -5.25 2.81 -2.20
N LEU A 47 -5.52 3.15 -3.46
CA LEU A 47 -4.72 2.66 -4.59
C LEU A 47 -3.27 3.15 -4.50
N ALA A 48 -3.06 4.42 -4.12
CA ALA A 48 -1.73 4.97 -3.91
C ALA A 48 -0.99 4.23 -2.78
N GLN A 49 -1.68 3.92 -1.69
CA GLN A 49 -1.11 3.14 -0.59
C GLN A 49 -0.75 1.71 -1.02
N LEU A 50 -1.62 1.07 -1.80
CA LEU A 50 -1.33 -0.26 -2.34
C LEU A 50 -0.10 -0.26 -3.24
N HIS A 51 0.05 0.77 -4.08
CA HIS A 51 1.25 0.95 -4.92
C HIS A 51 2.51 1.12 -4.08
N ALA A 52 2.45 1.97 -3.06
CA ALA A 52 3.58 2.19 -2.15
C ALA A 52 3.97 0.92 -1.41
N LEU A 53 2.97 0.17 -0.91
CA LEU A 53 3.22 -1.12 -0.25
C LEU A 53 3.82 -2.15 -1.20
N GLY A 54 3.35 -2.19 -2.45
CA GLY A 54 3.91 -3.07 -3.48
C GLY A 54 5.36 -2.76 -3.77
N ASN A 55 5.72 -1.48 -3.88
CA ASN A 55 7.09 -1.03 -4.08
C ASN A 55 7.98 -1.35 -2.88
N ASP A 56 7.47 -1.13 -1.66
CA ASP A 56 8.20 -1.47 -0.45
C ASP A 56 8.44 -2.97 -0.33
N ARG A 57 7.45 -3.78 -0.67
CA ARG A 57 7.56 -5.23 -0.66
C ARG A 57 8.62 -5.70 -1.65
N ALA A 58 8.64 -5.14 -2.85
CA ALA A 58 9.65 -5.47 -3.86
C ALA A 58 11.07 -5.10 -3.41
N ARG A 59 11.21 -3.91 -2.80
CA ARG A 59 12.47 -3.45 -2.25
C ARG A 59 12.97 -4.36 -1.13
N LEU A 60 12.08 -4.71 -0.19
CA LEU A 60 12.43 -5.60 0.92
C LEU A 60 12.80 -6.99 0.44
N ALA A 61 12.13 -7.51 -0.58
CA ALA A 61 12.48 -8.78 -1.19
C ALA A 61 13.88 -8.74 -1.81
N ALA A 62 14.22 -7.66 -2.51
CA ALA A 62 15.55 -7.46 -3.08
C ALA A 62 16.63 -7.35 -1.99
N GLU A 63 16.36 -6.59 -0.92
CA GLU A 63 17.26 -6.47 0.22
C GLU A 63 17.46 -7.82 0.92
N LEU A 64 16.41 -8.60 1.05
CA LEU A 64 16.49 -9.94 1.63
C LEU A 64 17.36 -10.86 0.77
N ASP A 65 17.20 -10.82 -0.54
CA ASP A 65 18.03 -11.62 -1.46
C ASP A 65 19.51 -11.27 -1.34
N VAL A 66 19.82 -9.97 -1.28
CA VAL A 66 21.20 -9.51 -1.07
C VAL A 66 21.74 -9.99 0.26
N SER A 67 20.96 -9.86 1.32
CA SER A 67 21.34 -10.30 2.67
C SER A 67 21.59 -11.81 2.72
N GLN A 68 20.74 -12.61 2.07
CA GLN A 68 20.92 -14.05 2.00
C GLN A 68 22.17 -14.44 1.19
N SER A 69 22.43 -13.74 0.09
CA SER A 69 23.65 -13.95 -0.69
C SER A 69 24.90 -13.62 0.11
N GLN A 70 24.89 -12.54 0.86
CA GLN A 70 26.01 -12.16 1.73
C GLN A 70 26.22 -13.17 2.85
N ALA A 71 25.14 -13.63 3.48
CA ALA A 71 25.23 -14.67 4.51
C ALA A 71 25.82 -15.96 3.94
N GLY A 72 25.39 -16.37 2.75
CA GLY A 72 25.93 -17.54 2.07
C GLY A 72 27.42 -17.40 1.76
N ALA A 73 27.84 -16.23 1.29
CA ALA A 73 29.25 -15.94 1.03
C ALA A 73 30.10 -15.98 2.31
N VAL A 74 29.59 -15.45 3.40
CA VAL A 74 30.26 -15.50 4.72
C VAL A 74 30.41 -16.93 5.20
N GLU A 75 29.37 -17.73 5.08
CA GLU A 75 29.42 -19.16 5.44
C GLU A 75 30.46 -19.91 4.61
N GLU A 76 30.51 -19.64 3.32
CA GLU A 76 31.45 -20.29 2.42
C GLU A 76 32.89 -19.93 2.74
N VAL A 77 33.15 -18.66 3.03
CA VAL A 77 34.47 -18.20 3.49
C VAL A 77 34.83 -18.86 4.82
N GLY A 78 33.87 -18.95 5.75
CA GLY A 78 34.08 -19.64 7.03
C GLY A 78 34.47 -21.10 6.85
N ARG A 79 33.77 -21.82 5.98
CA ARG A 79 34.10 -23.22 5.67
C ARG A 79 35.49 -23.36 5.05
N GLU A 80 35.85 -22.46 4.16
CA GLU A 80 37.18 -22.45 3.53
C GLU A 80 38.28 -22.19 4.57
N VAL A 81 38.06 -21.27 5.49
CA VAL A 81 39.01 -20.98 6.59
C VAL A 81 39.19 -22.20 7.47
N ILE A 82 38.10 -22.86 7.86
CA ILE A 82 38.15 -24.10 8.67
C ILE A 82 38.93 -25.18 7.92
N ARG A 83 38.66 -25.38 6.66
CA ARG A 83 39.38 -26.35 5.84
C ARG A 83 40.88 -26.08 5.77
N ARG A 84 41.26 -24.83 5.60
CA ARG A 84 42.68 -24.43 5.58
C ARG A 84 43.34 -24.63 6.95
N LEU A 85 42.61 -24.33 8.02
CA LEU A 85 43.10 -24.59 9.37
C LEU A 85 43.32 -26.08 9.63
N ASP A 86 42.37 -26.91 9.21
CA ASP A 86 42.51 -28.36 9.35
C ASP A 86 43.73 -28.89 8.60
N VAL A 87 43.96 -28.41 7.36
CA VAL A 87 45.12 -28.79 6.58
C VAL A 87 46.43 -28.35 7.27
N ALA A 88 46.46 -27.11 7.76
CA ALA A 88 47.63 -26.59 8.46
C ALA A 88 47.92 -27.37 9.78
N MET A 89 46.87 -27.69 10.52
CA MET A 89 47.01 -28.49 11.73
C MET A 89 47.50 -29.88 11.43
N GLY A 90 47.04 -30.51 10.35
CA GLY A 90 47.51 -31.79 9.89
C GLY A 90 48.98 -31.74 9.51
N THR A 91 49.42 -30.71 8.79
CA THR A 91 50.83 -30.50 8.41
C THR A 91 51.71 -30.34 9.66
N ILE A 92 51.24 -29.54 10.63
CA ILE A 92 52.00 -29.36 11.90
C ILE A 92 52.14 -30.68 12.65
N ARG A 93 51.08 -31.47 12.72
CA ARG A 93 51.11 -32.79 13.35
C ARG A 93 52.11 -33.72 12.67
N ASP A 94 52.10 -33.72 11.33
CA ASP A 94 53.01 -34.54 10.57
C ASP A 94 54.48 -34.15 10.78
N VAL A 95 54.77 -32.86 10.81
CA VAL A 95 56.10 -32.33 11.11
C VAL A 95 56.55 -32.72 12.50
N LEU A 96 55.67 -32.54 13.49
CA LEU A 96 55.96 -32.92 14.88
C LEU A 96 56.19 -34.42 15.01
N ALA A 97 55.36 -35.24 14.37
CA ALA A 97 55.54 -36.69 14.38
C ALA A 97 56.87 -37.12 13.72
N THR A 98 57.31 -36.46 12.68
CA THR A 98 58.55 -36.76 11.97
C THR A 98 59.80 -36.32 12.78
N HIS A 99 59.73 -35.18 13.44
CA HIS A 99 60.86 -34.58 14.10
C HIS A 99 60.87 -34.81 15.63
N GLY A 100 59.70 -35.09 16.21
CA GLY A 100 59.56 -35.28 17.66
C GLY A 100 59.62 -36.74 18.12
N GLY A 101 59.61 -37.60 17.15
CA GLY A 101 59.74 -39.04 17.47
C GLY A 101 61.16 -39.48 17.51
#